data_63596a23d9e98f90eebf07deee8e92d8
#
_entry.id   63596a23d9e98f90eebf07deee8e92d8
#
_cell.length_a   1.000
_cell.length_b   1.000
_cell.length_c   1.000
_cell.angle_alpha   90.00
_cell.angle_beta   90.00
_cell.angle_gamma   90.00
#
_symmetry.space_group_name_H-M   'P 1'
#
loop_
_entity.id
_entity.type
_entity.pdbx_description
1 polymer ?
#
loop_
_entity_poly.entity_id
_entity_poly.type
_entity_poly.pdbx_seq_one_letter_code
_entity_poly.pdbx_strand_id
1 'polypeptide(L)'
;MSAVIPPSGPSSAPPAGKIKAIVYFVGFTAALAGLLFGLDVGVISGANEFIQRDFKIDDARVEQIVSALLWGAVFGVLLSGFFSLRLGRRGTILLSALVFAVGSVLCALSPSPGFLTVARFFLGIAVGLAAFVAPLYLSEIAPQRVRGALIAMYQLMITIGIVLAFLSDTFFSTYADLEPLATKLSESVSTLAGGRGQMVMEGYLAMPWRWMLGIIALPAILMFLGMLLLPESPRWLVLKRRGPKALEVLRRLAGTEQEAERELAEIEASLQIEQKGFALFRQNRNFRRAIFLGVGLQVIQQFTGINVIMYYAPRILQEAGFDTTAQQMWGTVLVGTINVLATFIAIAFVDRLGRKPIMYTGFTVMGAGMLSLGAIFHLGLDGGAHDMTMSYLAIASLVIFIIGFAMSAGPIIWILCAEIFPLAGRDFGITCSTATNWTANAIVGMTFLTMLNTLGPGNTFLLYGALNAVFIVVFLALVPETKGVSLESIEKKLLGGARLREIGK
;
A
#
# COMPACT_ATOMS: atom_id res chain seq x y z
N MET A 1 -20.80 -44.84 36.21
CA MET A 1 -21.31 -43.49 36.64
C MET A 1 -20.42 -42.44 36.02
N SER A 2 -20.80 -41.93 34.86
CA SER A 2 -20.09 -40.91 34.13
C SER A 2 -20.57 -39.58 34.65
N ALA A 3 -19.68 -38.80 35.27
CA ALA A 3 -19.97 -37.44 35.70
C ALA A 3 -20.15 -36.53 34.48
N VAL A 4 -21.36 -36.05 34.24
CA VAL A 4 -21.71 -35.01 33.31
C VAL A 4 -21.19 -33.69 33.85
N ILE A 5 -20.17 -33.14 33.26
CA ILE A 5 -19.71 -31.76 33.52
C ILE A 5 -20.76 -30.85 32.92
N PRO A 6 -21.43 -29.94 33.72
CA PRO A 6 -22.36 -28.99 33.16
C PRO A 6 -21.66 -27.98 32.25
N PRO A 7 -22.33 -27.49 31.19
CA PRO A 7 -21.75 -26.47 30.31
C PRO A 7 -21.51 -25.19 31.17
N SER A 8 -20.27 -24.73 31.18
CA SER A 8 -19.89 -23.45 31.75
C SER A 8 -20.72 -22.36 31.09
N GLY A 9 -21.58 -21.70 31.87
CA GLY A 9 -22.33 -20.53 31.44
C GLY A 9 -21.40 -19.44 30.89
N PRO A 10 -21.94 -18.44 30.15
CA PRO A 10 -21.11 -17.39 29.56
C PRO A 10 -20.31 -16.70 30.66
N SER A 11 -19.02 -16.93 30.70
CA SER A 11 -18.06 -16.22 31.53
C SER A 11 -18.26 -14.74 31.30
N SER A 12 -18.75 -14.02 32.30
CA SER A 12 -18.80 -12.56 32.29
C SER A 12 -17.39 -12.04 32.07
N ALA A 13 -17.11 -11.56 30.85
CA ALA A 13 -15.83 -10.94 30.55
C ALA A 13 -15.59 -9.81 31.59
N PRO A 14 -14.43 -9.75 32.24
CA PRO A 14 -14.15 -8.68 33.20
C PRO A 14 -14.29 -7.33 32.51
N PRO A 15 -14.68 -6.26 33.24
CA PRO A 15 -14.88 -4.94 32.70
C PRO A 15 -13.60 -4.51 31.98
N ALA A 16 -13.72 -4.25 30.71
CA ALA A 16 -12.58 -3.92 29.87
C ALA A 16 -11.94 -2.62 30.35
N GLY A 17 -10.67 -2.67 30.76
CA GLY A 17 -9.89 -1.52 31.19
C GLY A 17 -9.85 -0.41 30.14
N LYS A 18 -9.54 0.83 30.55
CA LYS A 18 -9.36 1.97 29.60
C LYS A 18 -8.16 1.69 28.70
N ILE A 19 -8.32 1.95 27.40
CA ILE A 19 -7.21 1.87 26.44
C ILE A 19 -6.16 2.92 26.82
N LYS A 20 -4.92 2.49 27.03
CA LYS A 20 -3.85 3.39 27.43
C LYS A 20 -3.39 4.25 26.25
N ALA A 21 -2.96 5.48 26.51
CA ALA A 21 -2.47 6.42 25.49
C ALA A 21 -1.31 5.84 24.63
N ILE A 22 -0.50 4.98 25.22
CA ILE A 22 0.60 4.29 24.51
C ILE A 22 0.10 3.46 23.32
N VAL A 23 -1.10 2.87 23.39
CA VAL A 23 -1.67 2.07 22.28
C VAL A 23 -1.96 2.95 21.06
N TYR A 24 -2.49 4.15 21.29
CA TYR A 24 -2.71 5.12 20.21
C TYR A 24 -1.39 5.63 19.63
N PHE A 25 -0.40 5.87 20.48
CA PHE A 25 0.94 6.28 20.02
C PHE A 25 1.62 5.18 19.18
N VAL A 26 1.52 3.92 19.61
CA VAL A 26 1.98 2.75 18.83
C VAL A 26 1.27 2.72 17.46
N GLY A 27 -0.06 2.83 17.49
CA GLY A 27 -0.89 2.80 16.29
C GLY A 27 -0.50 3.89 15.31
N PHE A 28 -0.41 5.13 15.77
CA PHE A 28 -0.02 6.27 14.94
C PHE A 28 1.39 6.11 14.35
N THR A 29 2.37 5.80 15.20
CA THR A 29 3.77 5.66 14.74
C THR A 29 3.95 4.54 13.73
N ALA A 30 3.32 3.38 13.94
CA ALA A 30 3.39 2.28 12.98
C ALA A 30 2.58 2.57 11.69
N ALA A 31 1.50 3.35 11.80
CA ALA A 31 0.72 3.78 10.63
C ALA A 31 1.45 4.82 9.76
N LEU A 32 2.49 5.52 10.30
CA LEU A 32 3.38 6.34 9.48
C LEU A 32 4.08 5.54 8.37
N ALA A 33 4.27 4.23 8.55
CA ALA A 33 4.75 3.38 7.46
C ALA A 33 3.79 3.34 6.26
N GLY A 34 2.47 3.36 6.52
CA GLY A 34 1.47 3.51 5.47
C GLY A 34 1.53 4.90 4.82
N LEU A 35 1.68 5.94 5.63
CA LEU A 35 1.84 7.32 5.13
C LEU A 35 3.06 7.44 4.19
N LEU A 36 4.21 6.87 4.57
CA LEU A 36 5.42 6.86 3.75
C LEU A 36 5.23 6.14 2.42
N PHE A 37 4.55 4.98 2.45
CA PHE A 37 4.20 4.28 1.23
C PHE A 37 3.30 5.14 0.32
N GLY A 38 2.26 5.77 0.88
CA GLY A 38 1.38 6.65 0.13
C GLY A 38 2.09 7.88 -0.44
N LEU A 39 2.96 8.51 0.35
CA LEU A 39 3.78 9.65 -0.09
C LEU A 39 4.65 9.27 -1.29
N ASP A 40 5.32 8.12 -1.24
CA ASP A 40 6.21 7.71 -2.32
C ASP A 40 5.46 7.39 -3.63
N VAL A 41 4.29 6.77 -3.51
CA VAL A 41 3.39 6.53 -4.65
C VAL A 41 2.91 7.84 -5.27
N GLY A 42 2.56 8.83 -4.45
CA GLY A 42 2.03 10.09 -4.93
C GLY A 42 3.11 11.01 -5.50
N VAL A 43 4.22 11.20 -4.78
CA VAL A 43 5.27 12.15 -5.17
C VAL A 43 5.87 11.86 -6.54
N ILE A 44 6.02 10.59 -6.92
CA ILE A 44 6.56 10.28 -8.25
C ILE A 44 5.63 10.73 -9.38
N SER A 45 4.33 10.81 -9.13
CA SER A 45 3.34 11.26 -10.11
C SER A 45 3.61 12.70 -10.56
N GLY A 46 3.78 13.62 -9.62
CA GLY A 46 4.10 15.01 -9.92
C GLY A 46 5.55 15.22 -10.37
N ALA A 47 6.49 14.42 -9.83
CA ALA A 47 7.90 14.57 -10.15
C ALA A 47 8.28 14.10 -11.56
N ASN A 48 7.55 13.14 -12.17
CA ASN A 48 7.91 12.49 -13.43
C ASN A 48 8.20 13.47 -14.56
N GLU A 49 7.34 14.46 -14.76
CA GLU A 49 7.49 15.43 -15.86
C GLU A 49 8.73 16.33 -15.67
N PHE A 50 8.99 16.73 -14.42
CA PHE A 50 10.19 17.54 -14.11
C PHE A 50 11.48 16.71 -14.22
N ILE A 51 11.47 15.44 -13.80
CA ILE A 51 12.59 14.50 -13.98
C ILE A 51 12.88 14.31 -15.47
N GLN A 52 11.84 14.10 -16.27
CA GLN A 52 11.95 13.89 -17.70
C GLN A 52 12.57 15.12 -18.40
N ARG A 53 12.14 16.31 -18.05
CA ARG A 53 12.65 17.57 -18.58
C ARG A 53 14.09 17.88 -18.15
N ASP A 54 14.39 17.68 -16.85
CA ASP A 54 15.71 17.97 -16.27
C ASP A 54 16.79 17.06 -16.86
N PHE A 55 16.52 15.75 -16.91
CA PHE A 55 17.46 14.77 -17.45
C PHE A 55 17.35 14.55 -18.96
N LYS A 56 16.38 15.15 -19.65
CA LYS A 56 16.10 14.99 -21.09
C LYS A 56 16.00 13.53 -21.52
N ILE A 57 15.23 12.75 -20.78
CA ILE A 57 15.04 11.31 -20.98
C ILE A 57 13.69 11.02 -21.64
N ASP A 58 13.60 9.85 -22.26
CA ASP A 58 12.38 9.34 -22.88
C ASP A 58 11.42 8.68 -21.86
N ASP A 59 10.19 8.39 -22.29
CA ASP A 59 9.16 7.76 -21.47
C ASP A 59 9.59 6.38 -20.96
N ALA A 60 10.31 5.60 -21.77
CA ALA A 60 10.80 4.28 -21.36
C ALA A 60 11.78 4.39 -20.17
N ARG A 61 12.58 5.45 -20.11
CA ARG A 61 13.47 5.70 -18.99
C ARG A 61 12.72 6.17 -17.75
N VAL A 62 11.65 6.95 -17.92
CA VAL A 62 10.74 7.32 -16.83
C VAL A 62 10.07 6.07 -16.23
N GLU A 63 9.55 5.16 -17.06
CA GLU A 63 8.99 3.88 -16.63
C GLU A 63 9.99 3.04 -15.81
N GLN A 64 11.28 3.03 -16.23
CA GLN A 64 12.33 2.36 -15.45
C GLN A 64 12.55 2.99 -14.07
N ILE A 65 12.54 4.32 -13.97
CA ILE A 65 12.68 5.04 -12.70
C ILE A 65 11.48 4.76 -11.80
N VAL A 66 10.26 4.80 -12.32
CA VAL A 66 9.03 4.50 -11.57
C VAL A 66 9.03 3.06 -11.09
N SER A 67 9.27 2.11 -11.98
CA SER A 67 9.20 0.68 -11.67
C SER A 67 10.36 0.18 -10.80
N ALA A 68 11.50 0.86 -10.76
CA ALA A 68 12.66 0.46 -9.95
C ALA A 68 12.30 0.34 -8.46
N LEU A 69 11.50 1.26 -7.93
CA LEU A 69 11.01 1.19 -6.56
C LEU A 69 10.13 -0.05 -6.34
N LEU A 70 9.25 -0.34 -7.29
CA LEU A 70 8.31 -1.47 -7.18
C LEU A 70 9.05 -2.80 -7.20
N TRP A 71 10.09 -2.94 -8.04
CA TRP A 71 10.99 -4.09 -8.00
C TRP A 71 11.74 -4.18 -6.68
N GLY A 72 12.23 -3.04 -6.16
CA GLY A 72 12.82 -2.99 -4.82
C GLY A 72 11.87 -3.49 -3.76
N ALA A 73 10.57 -3.13 -3.84
CA ALA A 73 9.56 -3.57 -2.89
C ALA A 73 9.29 -5.09 -2.95
N VAL A 74 9.36 -5.71 -4.14
CA VAL A 74 9.33 -7.19 -4.25
C VAL A 74 10.45 -7.81 -3.41
N PHE A 75 11.70 -7.33 -3.57
CA PHE A 75 12.82 -7.84 -2.78
C PHE A 75 12.64 -7.54 -1.28
N GLY A 76 12.14 -6.36 -0.94
CA GLY A 76 11.84 -5.98 0.45
C GLY A 76 10.85 -6.95 1.11
N VAL A 77 9.75 -7.31 0.43
CA VAL A 77 8.78 -8.28 0.93
C VAL A 77 9.40 -9.67 1.11
N LEU A 78 10.18 -10.14 0.15
CA LEU A 78 10.85 -11.45 0.25
C LEU A 78 11.86 -11.50 1.40
N LEU A 79 12.54 -10.39 1.68
CA LEU A 79 13.50 -10.26 2.78
C LEU A 79 12.83 -9.98 4.14
N SER A 80 11.56 -9.56 4.15
CA SER A 80 10.85 -9.12 5.36
C SER A 80 10.78 -10.20 6.44
N GLY A 81 10.53 -11.44 6.06
CA GLY A 81 10.51 -12.57 6.99
C GLY A 81 11.86 -12.76 7.70
N PHE A 82 12.96 -12.69 6.94
CA PHE A 82 14.31 -12.84 7.49
C PHE A 82 14.65 -11.71 8.49
N PHE A 83 14.44 -10.45 8.10
CA PHE A 83 14.71 -9.31 8.97
C PHE A 83 13.78 -9.28 10.18
N SER A 84 12.49 -9.54 9.99
CA SER A 84 11.51 -9.58 11.08
C SER A 84 11.81 -10.66 12.12
N LEU A 85 12.33 -11.82 11.70
CA LEU A 85 12.75 -12.87 12.62
C LEU A 85 14.06 -12.54 13.34
N ARG A 86 15.04 -11.92 12.67
CA ARG A 86 16.34 -11.60 13.26
C ARG A 86 16.33 -10.34 14.11
N LEU A 87 15.86 -9.23 13.56
CA LEU A 87 15.89 -7.89 14.20
C LEU A 87 14.66 -7.63 15.07
N GLY A 88 13.59 -8.43 14.92
CA GLY A 88 12.27 -8.15 15.49
C GLY A 88 11.45 -7.23 14.61
N ARG A 89 10.19 -7.02 15.00
CA ARG A 89 9.28 -6.17 14.23
C ARG A 89 9.70 -4.71 14.33
N ARG A 90 9.94 -4.24 15.55
CA ARG A 90 10.44 -2.89 15.82
C ARG A 90 11.75 -2.61 15.09
N GLY A 91 12.72 -3.51 15.21
CA GLY A 91 14.04 -3.36 14.58
C GLY A 91 13.95 -3.28 13.06
N THR A 92 13.06 -4.07 12.44
CA THR A 92 12.84 -4.05 10.99
C THR A 92 12.18 -2.75 10.53
N ILE A 93 11.20 -2.21 11.28
CA ILE A 93 10.58 -0.92 10.98
C ILE A 93 11.60 0.22 11.14
N LEU A 94 12.46 0.17 12.16
CA LEU A 94 13.57 1.15 12.33
C LEU A 94 14.52 1.13 11.14
N LEU A 95 14.95 -0.06 10.70
CA LEU A 95 15.79 -0.21 9.50
C LEU A 95 15.09 0.37 8.27
N SER A 96 13.81 0.05 8.08
CA SER A 96 13.01 0.59 6.98
C SER A 96 12.93 2.13 7.05
N ALA A 97 12.64 2.72 8.21
CA ALA A 97 12.58 4.17 8.40
C ALA A 97 13.91 4.86 8.08
N LEU A 98 15.03 4.26 8.49
CA LEU A 98 16.36 4.77 8.17
C LEU A 98 16.64 4.75 6.67
N VAL A 99 16.33 3.62 6.01
CA VAL A 99 16.52 3.48 4.56
C VAL A 99 15.56 4.42 3.80
N PHE A 100 14.35 4.65 4.29
CA PHE A 100 13.44 5.67 3.74
C PHE A 100 14.05 7.06 3.82
N ALA A 101 14.53 7.47 5.00
CA ALA A 101 15.09 8.82 5.20
C ALA A 101 16.32 9.05 4.32
N VAL A 102 17.27 8.11 4.35
CA VAL A 102 18.50 8.20 3.53
C VAL A 102 18.19 8.08 2.05
N GLY A 103 17.36 7.11 1.66
CA GLY A 103 16.98 6.86 0.27
C GLY A 103 16.25 8.04 -0.37
N SER A 104 15.36 8.70 0.36
CA SER A 104 14.65 9.89 -0.07
C SER A 104 15.62 11.07 -0.35
N VAL A 105 16.57 11.30 0.56
CA VAL A 105 17.62 12.30 0.36
C VAL A 105 18.50 11.95 -0.85
N LEU A 106 18.90 10.67 -1.00
CA LEU A 106 19.67 10.23 -2.16
C LEU A 106 18.88 10.39 -3.47
N CYS A 107 17.57 10.13 -3.48
CA CYS A 107 16.72 10.41 -4.64
C CYS A 107 16.71 11.90 -4.96
N ALA A 108 16.52 12.77 -3.97
CA ALA A 108 16.52 14.23 -4.16
C ALA A 108 17.85 14.76 -4.68
N LEU A 109 18.96 14.19 -4.24
CA LEU A 109 20.32 14.58 -4.63
C LEU A 109 20.87 13.80 -5.84
N SER A 110 20.03 13.09 -6.58
CA SER A 110 20.49 12.25 -7.70
C SER A 110 21.12 13.06 -8.82
N PRO A 111 22.37 12.75 -9.23
CA PRO A 111 23.08 13.45 -10.29
C PRO A 111 22.75 12.94 -11.70
N SER A 112 22.10 11.78 -11.80
CA SER A 112 21.82 11.15 -13.09
C SER A 112 20.60 10.22 -13.01
N PRO A 113 19.92 9.94 -14.15
CA PRO A 113 18.80 9.00 -14.17
C PRO A 113 19.16 7.61 -13.64
N GLY A 114 20.36 7.12 -13.94
CA GLY A 114 20.85 5.82 -13.46
C GLY A 114 21.00 5.78 -11.93
N PHE A 115 21.55 6.83 -11.33
CA PHE A 115 21.66 6.95 -9.88
C PHE A 115 20.26 7.01 -9.23
N LEU A 116 19.34 7.80 -9.81
CA LEU A 116 17.96 7.89 -9.34
C LEU A 116 17.27 6.52 -9.36
N THR A 117 17.44 5.75 -10.47
CA THR A 117 16.89 4.39 -10.58
C THR A 117 17.40 3.49 -9.48
N VAL A 118 18.70 3.50 -9.19
CA VAL A 118 19.31 2.69 -8.12
C VAL A 118 18.83 3.15 -6.74
N ALA A 119 18.80 4.46 -6.47
CA ALA A 119 18.32 5.02 -5.21
C ALA A 119 16.84 4.64 -4.96
N ARG A 120 15.99 4.71 -5.98
CA ARG A 120 14.59 4.28 -5.91
C ARG A 120 14.45 2.78 -5.66
N PHE A 121 15.31 1.95 -6.25
CA PHE A 121 15.29 0.52 -5.96
C PHE A 121 15.57 0.24 -4.47
N PHE A 122 16.58 0.86 -3.89
CA PHE A 122 16.87 0.72 -2.45
C PHE A 122 15.76 1.29 -1.57
N LEU A 123 15.17 2.43 -1.96
CA LEU A 123 13.99 2.98 -1.30
C LEU A 123 12.82 1.98 -1.34
N GLY A 124 12.64 1.31 -2.48
CA GLY A 124 11.65 0.25 -2.65
C GLY A 124 11.84 -0.92 -1.68
N ILE A 125 13.07 -1.34 -1.39
CA ILE A 125 13.33 -2.36 -0.36
C ILE A 125 12.75 -1.92 0.99
N ALA A 126 12.91 -0.66 1.36
CA ALA A 126 12.33 -0.13 2.60
C ALA A 126 10.79 -0.13 2.56
N VAL A 127 10.19 0.23 1.41
CA VAL A 127 8.73 0.12 1.18
C VAL A 127 8.26 -1.31 1.43
N GLY A 128 8.89 -2.30 0.80
CA GLY A 128 8.51 -3.70 0.91
C GLY A 128 8.64 -4.25 2.34
N LEU A 129 9.73 -3.90 3.04
CA LEU A 129 9.91 -4.25 4.45
C LEU A 129 8.80 -3.66 5.33
N ALA A 130 8.52 -2.35 5.17
CA ALA A 130 7.52 -1.65 5.96
C ALA A 130 6.10 -2.16 5.67
N ALA A 131 5.75 -2.35 4.40
CA ALA A 131 4.43 -2.79 3.97
C ALA A 131 4.05 -4.17 4.55
N PHE A 132 5.03 -5.04 4.78
CA PHE A 132 4.81 -6.33 5.42
C PHE A 132 4.85 -6.24 6.95
N VAL A 133 5.88 -5.59 7.51
CA VAL A 133 6.16 -5.67 8.95
C VAL A 133 5.31 -4.70 9.78
N ALA A 134 4.88 -3.54 9.25
CA ALA A 134 4.09 -2.60 10.03
C ALA A 134 2.68 -3.11 10.35
N PRO A 135 1.89 -3.66 9.41
CA PRO A 135 0.62 -4.32 9.74
C PRO A 135 0.79 -5.51 10.69
N LEU A 136 1.87 -6.30 10.50
CA LEU A 136 2.19 -7.41 11.39
C LEU A 136 2.47 -6.91 12.82
N TYR A 137 3.29 -5.88 12.99
CA TYR A 137 3.56 -5.27 14.29
C TYR A 137 2.28 -4.76 14.95
N LEU A 138 1.43 -4.04 14.20
CA LEU A 138 0.13 -3.57 14.68
C LEU A 138 -0.77 -4.73 15.12
N SER A 139 -0.81 -5.83 14.39
CA SER A 139 -1.62 -6.99 14.74
C SER A 139 -1.13 -7.72 16.00
N GLU A 140 0.18 -7.67 16.28
CA GLU A 140 0.83 -8.36 17.40
C GLU A 140 0.86 -7.50 18.69
N ILE A 141 0.81 -6.17 18.58
CA ILE A 141 0.93 -5.26 19.74
C ILE A 141 -0.41 -4.64 20.16
N ALA A 142 -1.38 -4.60 19.26
CA ALA A 142 -2.67 -3.98 19.51
C ALA A 142 -3.57 -4.92 20.35
N PRO A 143 -4.17 -4.41 21.44
CA PRO A 143 -5.22 -5.13 22.16
C PRO A 143 -6.36 -5.55 21.22
N GLN A 144 -6.98 -6.72 21.44
CA GLN A 144 -8.01 -7.29 20.56
C GLN A 144 -9.13 -6.30 20.22
N ARG A 145 -9.54 -5.45 21.17
CA ARG A 145 -10.64 -4.45 21.02
C ARG A 145 -10.39 -3.41 19.93
N VAL A 146 -9.14 -3.02 19.69
CA VAL A 146 -8.78 -1.92 18.78
C VAL A 146 -7.90 -2.37 17.62
N ARG A 147 -7.53 -3.66 17.56
CA ARG A 147 -6.63 -4.22 16.54
C ARG A 147 -7.11 -3.93 15.13
N GLY A 148 -8.39 -4.21 14.85
CA GLY A 148 -8.97 -3.94 13.53
C GLY A 148 -8.92 -2.46 13.15
N ALA A 149 -9.23 -1.56 14.09
CA ALA A 149 -9.17 -0.12 13.85
C ALA A 149 -7.74 0.37 13.56
N LEU A 150 -6.73 -0.15 14.28
CA LEU A 150 -5.34 0.23 14.06
C LEU A 150 -4.80 -0.29 12.72
N ILE A 151 -5.20 -1.49 12.29
CA ILE A 151 -4.87 -2.00 10.96
C ILE A 151 -5.57 -1.19 9.86
N ALA A 152 -6.84 -0.83 10.05
CA ALA A 152 -7.56 0.05 9.12
C ALA A 152 -6.93 1.44 9.04
N MET A 153 -6.39 1.97 10.15
CA MET A 153 -5.66 3.24 10.18
C MET A 153 -4.40 3.19 9.32
N TYR A 154 -3.66 2.05 9.28
CA TYR A 154 -2.53 1.88 8.37
C TYR A 154 -2.96 2.05 6.91
N GLN A 155 -4.06 1.41 6.49
CA GLN A 155 -4.60 1.54 5.13
C GLN A 155 -5.06 2.97 4.84
N LEU A 156 -5.73 3.63 5.78
CA LEU A 156 -6.14 5.02 5.63
C LEU A 156 -4.93 5.96 5.49
N MET A 157 -3.85 5.72 6.22
CA MET A 157 -2.63 6.52 6.11
C MET A 157 -1.94 6.38 4.75
N ILE A 158 -2.11 5.27 4.03
CA ILE A 158 -1.64 5.16 2.63
C ILE A 158 -2.38 6.18 1.75
N THR A 159 -3.70 6.21 1.81
CA THR A 159 -4.49 7.12 0.97
C THR A 159 -4.29 8.59 1.36
N ILE A 160 -4.17 8.90 2.65
CA ILE A 160 -3.80 10.24 3.14
C ILE A 160 -2.40 10.62 2.64
N GLY A 161 -1.43 9.69 2.67
CA GLY A 161 -0.08 9.91 2.15
C GLY A 161 -0.07 10.28 0.68
N ILE A 162 -0.88 9.62 -0.14
CA ILE A 162 -1.04 9.96 -1.57
C ILE A 162 -1.55 11.41 -1.74
N VAL A 163 -2.57 11.81 -0.99
CA VAL A 163 -3.10 13.20 -1.06
C VAL A 163 -2.05 14.21 -0.61
N LEU A 164 -1.35 13.93 0.49
CA LEU A 164 -0.29 14.83 0.97
C LEU A 164 0.85 14.93 -0.04
N ALA A 165 1.18 13.86 -0.74
CA ALA A 165 2.13 13.88 -1.84
C ALA A 165 1.66 14.80 -2.97
N PHE A 166 0.43 14.62 -3.45
CA PHE A 166 -0.14 15.44 -4.52
C PHE A 166 -0.23 16.93 -4.12
N LEU A 167 -0.56 17.22 -2.86
CA LEU A 167 -0.53 18.59 -2.33
C LEU A 167 0.90 19.16 -2.29
N SER A 168 1.89 18.37 -1.86
CA SER A 168 3.29 18.79 -1.84
C SER A 168 3.82 19.04 -3.25
N ASP A 169 3.48 18.17 -4.20
CA ASP A 169 3.85 18.30 -5.60
C ASP A 169 3.24 19.57 -6.21
N THR A 170 1.95 19.83 -5.94
CA THR A 170 1.27 21.05 -6.35
C THR A 170 1.96 22.27 -5.76
N PHE A 171 2.33 22.24 -4.48
CA PHE A 171 3.03 23.33 -3.81
C PHE A 171 4.38 23.61 -4.46
N PHE A 172 5.24 22.60 -4.60
CA PHE A 172 6.59 22.79 -5.15
C PHE A 172 6.60 23.12 -6.64
N SER A 173 5.62 22.64 -7.41
CA SER A 173 5.56 22.89 -8.85
C SER A 173 4.92 24.23 -9.23
N THR A 174 4.04 24.78 -8.38
CA THR A 174 3.17 25.91 -8.77
C THR A 174 3.38 27.14 -7.91
N TYR A 175 3.63 26.97 -6.61
CA TYR A 175 3.61 28.09 -5.66
C TYR A 175 4.95 28.37 -4.99
N ALA A 176 5.85 27.39 -4.92
CA ALA A 176 7.12 27.55 -4.23
C ALA A 176 8.09 28.36 -5.10
N ASP A 177 8.58 29.48 -4.58
CA ASP A 177 9.76 30.14 -5.10
C ASP A 177 10.99 29.43 -4.53
N LEU A 178 11.56 28.55 -5.34
CA LEU A 178 12.68 27.68 -4.92
C LEU A 178 14.04 28.34 -5.05
N GLU A 179 14.19 29.41 -5.84
CA GLU A 179 15.48 30.07 -6.05
C GLU A 179 16.10 30.60 -4.75
N PRO A 180 15.39 31.40 -3.90
CA PRO A 180 15.97 31.88 -2.65
C PRO A 180 16.29 30.77 -1.66
N LEU A 181 15.50 29.69 -1.68
CA LEU A 181 15.73 28.54 -0.80
C LEU A 181 16.95 27.72 -1.25
N ALA A 182 17.09 27.53 -2.57
CA ALA A 182 18.22 26.86 -3.19
C ALA A 182 19.53 27.62 -2.91
N THR A 183 19.53 28.97 -3.05
CA THR A 183 20.68 29.82 -2.76
C THR A 183 21.13 29.69 -1.30
N LYS A 184 20.20 29.85 -0.34
CA LYS A 184 20.53 29.75 1.10
C LYS A 184 21.08 28.35 1.47
N LEU A 185 20.49 27.29 0.91
CA LEU A 185 20.94 25.92 1.20
C LEU A 185 22.29 25.64 0.54
N SER A 186 22.50 26.10 -0.69
CA SER A 186 23.79 25.95 -1.40
C SER A 186 24.92 26.71 -0.70
N GLU A 187 24.67 27.91 -0.16
CA GLU A 187 25.61 28.65 0.68
C GLU A 187 25.97 27.88 1.94
N SER A 188 24.97 27.32 2.65
CA SER A 188 25.19 26.57 3.88
C SER A 188 26.02 25.30 3.61
N VAL A 189 25.73 24.57 2.54
CA VAL A 189 26.46 23.37 2.14
C VAL A 189 27.85 23.72 1.63
N SER A 190 28.00 24.78 0.83
CA SER A 190 29.31 25.21 0.32
C SER A 190 30.26 25.65 1.44
N THR A 191 29.73 26.29 2.47
CA THR A 191 30.49 26.69 3.66
C THR A 191 31.07 25.45 4.37
N LEU A 192 30.26 24.38 4.48
CA LEU A 192 30.69 23.09 5.05
C LEU A 192 31.67 22.34 4.14
N ALA A 193 31.59 22.53 2.82
CA ALA A 193 32.40 21.83 1.81
C ALA A 193 33.61 22.65 1.29
N GLY A 194 33.98 23.75 1.95
CA GLY A 194 35.14 24.56 1.58
C GLY A 194 34.97 25.39 0.30
N GLY A 195 33.77 25.85 0.00
CA GLY A 195 33.49 26.87 -1.02
C GLY A 195 33.45 26.41 -2.48
N ARG A 196 33.57 25.11 -2.75
CA ARG A 196 33.52 24.58 -4.11
C ARG A 196 32.13 24.07 -4.49
N GLY A 197 31.61 24.53 -5.62
CA GLY A 197 30.38 23.97 -6.23
C GLY A 197 29.08 24.71 -5.92
N GLN A 198 29.10 25.91 -5.35
CA GLN A 198 27.87 26.66 -5.00
C GLN A 198 26.92 26.86 -6.16
N MET A 199 27.40 27.33 -7.30
CA MET A 199 26.58 27.63 -8.48
C MET A 199 25.94 26.36 -9.09
N VAL A 200 26.65 25.24 -9.07
CA VAL A 200 26.12 23.95 -9.53
C VAL A 200 25.05 23.42 -8.57
N MET A 201 25.26 23.58 -7.27
CA MET A 201 24.30 23.16 -6.24
C MET A 201 23.03 24.01 -6.26
N GLU A 202 23.13 25.32 -6.52
CA GLU A 202 22.01 26.24 -6.60
C GLU A 202 21.07 25.90 -7.76
N GLY A 203 21.57 25.74 -8.99
CA GLY A 203 20.78 25.30 -10.13
C GLY A 203 20.19 23.91 -9.94
N TYR A 204 20.89 23.05 -9.18
CA TYR A 204 20.44 21.71 -8.83
C TYR A 204 19.22 21.77 -7.91
N LEU A 205 19.27 22.54 -6.84
CA LEU A 205 18.20 22.65 -5.84
C LEU A 205 17.02 23.53 -6.30
N ALA A 206 17.14 24.28 -7.40
CA ALA A 206 16.03 25.00 -8.00
C ALA A 206 15.00 24.08 -8.68
N MET A 207 15.31 22.79 -8.91
CA MET A 207 14.40 21.85 -9.55
C MET A 207 13.32 21.31 -8.59
N PRO A 208 12.01 21.49 -8.87
CA PRO A 208 10.91 21.11 -7.98
C PRO A 208 10.92 19.64 -7.56
N TRP A 209 11.20 18.71 -8.49
CA TRP A 209 11.16 17.27 -8.23
C TRP A 209 12.10 16.80 -7.12
N ARG A 210 13.18 17.55 -6.87
CA ARG A 210 14.14 17.22 -5.80
C ARG A 210 13.53 17.46 -4.42
N TRP A 211 12.78 18.52 -4.26
CA TRP A 211 12.05 18.80 -3.03
C TRP A 211 10.88 17.85 -2.84
N MET A 212 10.18 17.52 -3.93
CA MET A 212 9.10 16.53 -3.90
C MET A 212 9.60 15.18 -3.38
N LEU A 213 10.69 14.64 -3.92
CA LEU A 213 11.27 13.39 -3.43
C LEU A 213 11.93 13.53 -2.04
N GLY A 214 12.51 14.68 -1.73
CA GLY A 214 13.20 14.93 -0.46
C GLY A 214 12.26 15.06 0.74
N ILE A 215 11.04 15.58 0.55
CA ILE A 215 10.08 15.81 1.64
C ILE A 215 9.70 14.52 2.39
N ILE A 216 9.79 13.36 1.73
CA ILE A 216 9.50 12.04 2.31
C ILE A 216 10.44 11.75 3.49
N ALA A 217 11.64 12.37 3.52
CA ALA A 217 12.57 12.18 4.63
C ALA A 217 12.00 12.66 5.97
N LEU A 218 11.16 13.69 6.00
CA LEU A 218 10.59 14.22 7.24
C LEU A 218 9.71 13.19 7.98
N PRO A 219 8.66 12.63 7.39
CA PRO A 219 7.87 11.60 8.07
C PRO A 219 8.65 10.30 8.31
N ALA A 220 9.70 10.00 7.51
CA ALA A 220 10.57 8.86 7.75
C ALA A 220 11.40 9.05 9.03
N ILE A 221 11.95 10.24 9.27
CA ILE A 221 12.64 10.61 10.51
C ILE A 221 11.67 10.56 11.69
N LEU A 222 10.45 11.09 11.54
CA LEU A 222 9.42 11.03 12.59
C LEU A 222 9.07 9.58 12.94
N MET A 223 8.91 8.71 11.94
CA MET A 223 8.69 7.28 12.17
C MET A 223 9.87 6.64 12.88
N PHE A 224 11.09 6.94 12.48
CA PHE A 224 12.31 6.42 13.12
C PHE A 224 12.38 6.83 14.61
N LEU A 225 12.22 8.12 14.91
CA LEU A 225 12.25 8.64 16.27
C LEU A 225 11.10 8.07 17.13
N GLY A 226 9.89 8.00 16.58
CA GLY A 226 8.74 7.40 17.25
C GLY A 226 8.98 5.92 17.58
N MET A 227 9.50 5.15 16.63
CA MET A 227 9.79 3.73 16.82
C MET A 227 10.90 3.47 17.84
N LEU A 228 11.83 4.42 18.07
CA LEU A 228 12.81 4.30 19.16
C LEU A 228 12.18 4.27 20.55
N LEU A 229 11.02 4.87 20.72
CA LEU A 229 10.30 4.94 22.00
C LEU A 229 9.36 3.75 22.23
N LEU A 230 9.08 2.96 21.18
CA LEU A 230 8.12 1.86 21.23
C LEU A 230 8.75 0.54 21.67
N PRO A 231 7.98 -0.35 22.32
CA PRO A 231 8.44 -1.67 22.70
C PRO A 231 8.52 -2.62 21.50
N GLU A 232 9.23 -3.72 21.65
CA GLU A 232 9.22 -4.82 20.69
C GLU A 232 7.92 -5.63 20.81
N SER A 233 7.57 -6.36 19.74
CA SER A 233 6.39 -7.23 19.73
C SER A 233 6.43 -8.29 20.83
N PRO A 234 5.37 -8.44 21.65
CA PRO A 234 5.28 -9.51 22.64
C PRO A 234 5.43 -10.90 22.02
N ARG A 235 4.80 -11.13 20.86
CA ARG A 235 4.87 -12.41 20.14
C ARG A 235 6.31 -12.76 19.71
N TRP A 236 7.07 -11.78 19.24
CA TRP A 236 8.47 -11.98 18.88
C TRP A 236 9.34 -12.24 20.12
N LEU A 237 9.06 -11.56 21.25
CA LEU A 237 9.78 -11.78 22.50
C LEU A 237 9.59 -13.22 23.01
N VAL A 238 8.35 -13.75 22.95
CA VAL A 238 8.07 -15.14 23.29
C VAL A 238 8.79 -16.11 22.34
N LEU A 239 8.74 -15.84 21.02
CA LEU A 239 9.47 -16.64 20.02
C LEU A 239 10.98 -16.69 20.30
N LYS A 240 11.55 -15.62 20.86
CA LYS A 240 12.96 -15.54 21.28
C LYS A 240 13.19 -16.04 22.72
N ARG A 241 12.23 -16.73 23.33
CA ARG A 241 12.26 -17.26 24.70
C ARG A 241 12.50 -16.16 25.77
N ARG A 242 11.97 -14.95 25.54
CA ARG A 242 12.03 -13.80 26.43
C ARG A 242 10.68 -13.52 27.08
N GLY A 243 9.99 -14.55 27.60
CA GLY A 243 8.67 -14.47 28.20
C GLY A 243 8.49 -13.37 29.26
N PRO A 244 9.42 -13.19 30.22
CA PRO A 244 9.31 -12.12 31.22
C PRO A 244 9.25 -10.72 30.61
N LYS A 245 10.04 -10.46 29.54
CA LYS A 245 9.98 -9.18 28.80
C LYS A 245 8.68 -9.03 28.01
N ALA A 246 8.16 -10.13 27.44
CA ALA A 246 6.88 -10.11 26.76
C ALA A 246 5.74 -9.72 27.73
N LEU A 247 5.73 -10.29 28.93
CA LEU A 247 4.76 -9.95 29.96
C LEU A 247 4.85 -8.46 30.38
N GLU A 248 6.09 -7.94 30.54
CA GLU A 248 6.28 -6.53 30.85
C GLU A 248 5.67 -5.60 29.78
N VAL A 249 5.88 -5.93 28.49
CA VAL A 249 5.29 -5.17 27.39
C VAL A 249 3.77 -5.29 27.41
N LEU A 250 3.22 -6.49 27.58
CA LEU A 250 1.77 -6.71 27.68
C LEU A 250 1.15 -5.93 28.83
N ARG A 251 1.79 -5.88 30.00
CA ARG A 251 1.36 -5.04 31.15
C ARG A 251 1.32 -3.55 30.82
N ARG A 252 2.21 -3.06 29.96
CA ARG A 252 2.19 -1.66 29.51
C ARG A 252 1.03 -1.38 28.55
N LEU A 253 0.60 -2.37 27.77
CA LEU A 253 -0.44 -2.25 26.75
C LEU A 253 -1.83 -2.59 27.25
N ALA A 254 -1.97 -3.67 28.04
CA ALA A 254 -3.22 -4.16 28.58
C ALA A 254 -3.83 -3.20 29.62
N GLY A 255 -5.15 -3.28 29.76
CA GLY A 255 -5.90 -2.52 30.75
C GLY A 255 -5.73 -3.06 32.18
N THR A 256 -5.52 -4.38 32.32
CA THR A 256 -5.39 -5.10 33.59
C THR A 256 -4.27 -6.14 33.54
N GLU A 257 -3.77 -6.55 34.72
CA GLU A 257 -2.76 -7.61 34.85
C GLU A 257 -3.26 -8.96 34.32
N GLN A 258 -4.50 -9.31 34.64
CA GLN A 258 -5.13 -10.55 34.19
C GLN A 258 -5.23 -10.63 32.65
N GLU A 259 -5.52 -9.49 32.01
CA GLU A 259 -5.55 -9.41 30.55
C GLU A 259 -4.16 -9.67 29.94
N ALA A 260 -3.11 -9.11 30.55
CA ALA A 260 -1.73 -9.32 30.09
C ALA A 260 -1.27 -10.78 30.22
N GLU A 261 -1.59 -11.44 31.34
CA GLU A 261 -1.26 -12.86 31.55
C GLU A 261 -2.05 -13.77 30.60
N ARG A 262 -3.32 -13.48 30.37
CA ARG A 262 -4.15 -14.21 29.42
C ARG A 262 -3.62 -14.07 27.99
N GLU A 263 -3.30 -12.85 27.55
CA GLU A 263 -2.70 -12.63 26.21
C GLU A 263 -1.38 -13.36 26.06
N LEU A 264 -0.52 -13.39 27.11
CA LEU A 264 0.72 -14.16 27.08
C LEU A 264 0.45 -15.65 26.85
N ALA A 265 -0.46 -16.24 27.61
CA ALA A 265 -0.83 -17.65 27.46
C ALA A 265 -1.40 -17.97 26.05
N GLU A 266 -2.24 -17.07 25.51
CA GLU A 266 -2.76 -17.20 24.15
C GLU A 266 -1.64 -17.13 23.09
N ILE A 267 -0.65 -16.26 23.26
CA ILE A 267 0.53 -16.16 22.39
C ILE A 267 1.35 -17.47 22.46
N GLU A 268 1.65 -17.96 23.66
CA GLU A 268 2.41 -19.20 23.85
C GLU A 268 1.71 -20.40 23.21
N ALA A 269 0.40 -20.51 23.37
CA ALA A 269 -0.40 -21.56 22.75
C ALA A 269 -0.39 -21.46 21.21
N SER A 270 -0.50 -20.24 20.68
CA SER A 270 -0.51 -20.00 19.22
C SER A 270 0.82 -20.32 18.55
N LEU A 271 1.94 -20.16 19.25
CA LEU A 271 3.28 -20.45 18.73
C LEU A 271 3.60 -21.96 18.70
N GLN A 272 2.79 -22.80 19.32
CA GLN A 272 2.90 -24.26 19.19
C GLN A 272 2.41 -24.77 17.83
N ILE A 273 1.64 -23.95 17.09
CA ILE A 273 1.20 -24.29 15.72
C ILE A 273 2.38 -24.11 14.77
N GLU A 274 2.94 -25.20 14.33
CA GLU A 274 4.08 -25.19 13.42
C GLU A 274 3.67 -24.69 12.03
N GLN A 275 4.33 -23.60 11.57
CA GLN A 275 4.13 -23.06 10.23
C GLN A 275 4.79 -23.98 9.19
N LYS A 276 3.96 -24.62 8.38
CA LYS A 276 4.41 -25.58 7.34
C LYS A 276 4.05 -25.12 5.92
N GLY A 277 3.97 -23.81 5.68
CA GLY A 277 3.42 -23.26 4.44
C GLY A 277 4.02 -23.83 3.16
N PHE A 278 5.34 -23.89 3.04
CA PHE A 278 6.00 -24.47 1.85
C PHE A 278 5.77 -26.00 1.73
N ALA A 279 5.85 -26.73 2.83
CA ALA A 279 5.56 -28.15 2.83
C ALA A 279 4.08 -28.41 2.46
N LEU A 280 3.17 -27.62 3.03
CA LEU A 280 1.74 -27.69 2.71
C LEU A 280 1.47 -27.37 1.22
N PHE A 281 2.16 -26.38 0.65
CA PHE A 281 2.08 -26.07 -0.78
C PHE A 281 2.51 -27.27 -1.65
N ARG A 282 3.58 -27.97 -1.28
CA ARG A 282 4.02 -29.13 -2.05
C ARG A 282 3.09 -30.34 -1.91
N GLN A 283 2.56 -30.57 -0.72
CA GLN A 283 1.84 -31.80 -0.37
C GLN A 283 0.32 -31.69 -0.57
N ASN A 284 -0.28 -30.50 -0.37
CA ASN A 284 -1.73 -30.35 -0.39
C ASN A 284 -2.23 -29.60 -1.63
N ARG A 285 -2.93 -30.34 -2.52
CA ARG A 285 -3.52 -29.77 -3.75
C ARG A 285 -4.51 -28.64 -3.45
N ASN A 286 -5.29 -28.76 -2.39
CA ASN A 286 -6.32 -27.78 -2.06
C ASN A 286 -5.72 -26.47 -1.54
N PHE A 287 -4.64 -26.55 -0.78
CA PHE A 287 -3.87 -25.37 -0.39
C PHE A 287 -3.24 -24.67 -1.60
N ARG A 288 -2.70 -25.40 -2.57
CA ARG A 288 -2.22 -24.81 -3.83
C ARG A 288 -3.32 -24.02 -4.55
N ARG A 289 -4.57 -24.54 -4.58
CA ARG A 289 -5.71 -23.83 -5.19
C ARG A 289 -6.00 -22.51 -4.48
N ALA A 290 -5.91 -22.46 -3.14
CA ALA A 290 -6.06 -21.24 -2.38
C ALA A 290 -4.93 -20.24 -2.70
N ILE A 291 -3.66 -20.71 -2.80
CA ILE A 291 -2.52 -19.85 -3.19
C ILE A 291 -2.74 -19.27 -4.58
N PHE A 292 -3.12 -20.08 -5.58
CA PHE A 292 -3.40 -19.59 -6.93
C PHE A 292 -4.57 -18.60 -6.96
N LEU A 293 -5.59 -18.78 -6.12
CA LEU A 293 -6.67 -17.82 -5.99
C LEU A 293 -6.16 -16.50 -5.41
N GLY A 294 -5.39 -16.53 -4.30
CA GLY A 294 -4.85 -15.32 -3.69
C GLY A 294 -3.89 -14.57 -4.61
N VAL A 295 -2.99 -15.28 -5.29
CA VAL A 295 -2.10 -14.75 -6.34
C VAL A 295 -2.91 -14.10 -7.46
N GLY A 296 -3.92 -14.81 -7.99
CA GLY A 296 -4.79 -14.31 -9.05
C GLY A 296 -5.55 -13.04 -8.65
N LEU A 297 -6.04 -12.97 -7.42
CA LEU A 297 -6.71 -11.79 -6.89
C LEU A 297 -5.78 -10.56 -6.85
N GLN A 298 -4.51 -10.75 -6.50
CA GLN A 298 -3.52 -9.67 -6.47
C GLN A 298 -3.13 -9.20 -7.88
N VAL A 299 -3.03 -10.11 -8.85
CA VAL A 299 -2.86 -9.76 -10.27
C VAL A 299 -4.06 -8.94 -10.75
N ILE A 300 -5.28 -9.42 -10.51
CA ILE A 300 -6.51 -8.70 -10.87
C ILE A 300 -6.50 -7.28 -10.30
N GLN A 301 -6.15 -7.12 -9.01
CA GLN A 301 -6.11 -5.81 -8.36
C GLN A 301 -5.22 -4.82 -9.10
N GLN A 302 -4.04 -5.23 -9.51
CA GLN A 302 -3.09 -4.34 -10.18
C GLN A 302 -3.48 -4.03 -11.62
N PHE A 303 -3.98 -5.05 -12.33
CA PHE A 303 -4.43 -4.89 -13.71
C PHE A 303 -5.80 -4.19 -13.85
N THR A 304 -6.45 -3.76 -12.77
CA THR A 304 -7.55 -2.79 -12.84
C THR A 304 -7.12 -1.45 -13.41
N GLY A 305 -5.85 -1.07 -13.25
CA GLY A 305 -5.27 0.20 -13.71
C GLY A 305 -5.16 1.27 -12.61
N ILE A 306 -5.42 0.95 -11.34
CA ILE A 306 -5.37 1.95 -10.26
C ILE A 306 -4.01 2.64 -10.14
N ASN A 307 -2.94 1.86 -10.14
CA ASN A 307 -1.60 2.41 -9.95
C ASN A 307 -1.11 3.19 -11.16
N VAL A 308 -1.61 2.89 -12.35
CA VAL A 308 -1.40 3.71 -13.55
C VAL A 308 -1.89 5.15 -13.30
N ILE A 309 -3.13 5.28 -12.83
CA ILE A 309 -3.69 6.61 -12.54
C ILE A 309 -2.88 7.28 -11.42
N MET A 310 -2.50 6.56 -10.36
CA MET A 310 -1.76 7.16 -9.26
C MET A 310 -0.35 7.61 -9.64
N TYR A 311 0.35 6.90 -10.54
CA TYR A 311 1.72 7.25 -10.95
C TYR A 311 1.78 8.27 -12.09
N TYR A 312 0.75 8.35 -12.92
CA TYR A 312 0.77 9.12 -14.15
C TYR A 312 -0.42 10.07 -14.28
N ALA A 313 -1.10 10.42 -13.16
CA ALA A 313 -2.26 11.29 -13.17
C ALA A 313 -2.04 12.62 -13.89
N PRO A 314 -0.95 13.39 -13.66
CA PRO A 314 -0.71 14.62 -14.40
C PRO A 314 -0.61 14.38 -15.90
N ARG A 315 0.07 13.32 -16.34
CA ARG A 315 0.20 12.95 -17.74
C ARG A 315 -1.14 12.59 -18.37
N ILE A 316 -1.97 11.83 -17.66
CA ILE A 316 -3.33 11.48 -18.13
C ILE A 316 -4.19 12.75 -18.28
N LEU A 317 -4.07 13.69 -17.34
CA LEU A 317 -4.79 14.95 -17.39
C LEU A 317 -4.27 15.86 -18.52
N GLN A 318 -2.96 15.84 -18.80
CA GLN A 318 -2.39 16.52 -19.95
C GLN A 318 -2.98 15.97 -21.26
N GLU A 319 -3.01 14.66 -21.44
CA GLU A 319 -3.65 14.02 -22.61
C GLU A 319 -5.15 14.35 -22.70
N ALA A 320 -5.80 14.56 -21.56
CA ALA A 320 -7.21 14.97 -21.47
C ALA A 320 -7.42 16.47 -21.72
N GLY A 321 -6.39 17.24 -22.12
CA GLY A 321 -6.52 18.66 -22.53
C GLY A 321 -6.39 19.67 -21.40
N PHE A 322 -5.76 19.30 -20.28
CA PHE A 322 -5.38 20.25 -19.24
C PHE A 322 -3.94 20.72 -19.47
N ASP A 323 -3.77 21.89 -20.12
CA ASP A 323 -2.49 22.35 -20.64
C ASP A 323 -1.55 22.92 -19.59
N THR A 324 -2.08 23.43 -18.47
CA THR A 324 -1.24 24.06 -17.44
C THR A 324 -0.87 23.07 -16.33
N THR A 325 0.38 23.16 -15.86
CA THR A 325 0.86 22.36 -14.70
C THR A 325 -0.06 22.51 -13.50
N ALA A 326 -0.57 23.72 -13.21
CA ALA A 326 -1.49 23.93 -12.10
C ALA A 326 -2.80 23.14 -12.25
N GLN A 327 -3.40 23.11 -13.44
CA GLN A 327 -4.62 22.33 -13.70
C GLN A 327 -4.37 20.82 -13.52
N GLN A 328 -3.25 20.31 -14.04
CA GLN A 328 -2.86 18.91 -13.93
C GLN A 328 -2.64 18.51 -12.46
N MET A 329 -1.91 19.34 -11.70
CA MET A 329 -1.64 19.07 -10.29
C MET A 329 -2.90 19.15 -9.43
N TRP A 330 -3.75 20.17 -9.59
CA TRP A 330 -5.01 20.27 -8.86
C TRP A 330 -6.01 19.16 -9.23
N GLY A 331 -6.04 18.76 -10.51
CA GLY A 331 -6.82 17.59 -10.95
C GLY A 331 -6.35 16.31 -10.27
N THR A 332 -5.04 16.15 -10.12
CA THR A 332 -4.44 15.01 -9.40
C THR A 332 -4.79 15.04 -7.90
N VAL A 333 -4.77 16.21 -7.25
CA VAL A 333 -5.24 16.38 -5.86
C VAL A 333 -6.71 16.00 -5.71
N LEU A 334 -7.56 16.35 -6.67
CA LEU A 334 -8.97 15.96 -6.68
C LEU A 334 -9.11 14.43 -6.71
N VAL A 335 -8.41 13.75 -7.62
CA VAL A 335 -8.39 12.29 -7.74
C VAL A 335 -7.97 11.63 -6.41
N GLY A 336 -6.89 12.10 -5.80
CA GLY A 336 -6.42 11.60 -4.50
C GLY A 336 -7.41 11.83 -3.36
N THR A 337 -8.02 13.01 -3.31
CA THR A 337 -9.02 13.35 -2.29
C THR A 337 -10.26 12.45 -2.38
N ILE A 338 -10.75 12.21 -3.59
CA ILE A 338 -11.86 11.27 -3.83
C ILE A 338 -11.47 9.84 -3.38
N ASN A 339 -10.24 9.42 -3.63
CA ASN A 339 -9.74 8.13 -3.16
C ASN A 339 -9.83 7.98 -1.62
N VAL A 340 -9.42 9.01 -0.87
CA VAL A 340 -9.56 9.04 0.60
C VAL A 340 -11.03 8.95 1.02
N LEU A 341 -11.88 9.80 0.44
CA LEU A 341 -13.31 9.84 0.79
C LEU A 341 -14.00 8.51 0.49
N ALA A 342 -13.72 7.91 -0.66
CA ALA A 342 -14.28 6.62 -1.04
C ALA A 342 -13.77 5.45 -0.16
N THR A 343 -12.55 5.55 0.38
CA THR A 343 -12.02 4.57 1.34
C THR A 343 -12.84 4.53 2.63
N PHE A 344 -13.32 5.67 3.13
CA PHE A 344 -14.23 5.68 4.30
C PHE A 344 -15.55 4.96 4.02
N ILE A 345 -16.08 5.06 2.79
CA ILE A 345 -17.28 4.31 2.38
C ILE A 345 -17.01 2.80 2.45
N ALA A 346 -15.86 2.35 1.95
CA ALA A 346 -15.48 0.94 2.01
C ALA A 346 -15.47 0.42 3.45
N ILE A 347 -14.79 1.13 4.36
CA ILE A 347 -14.68 0.75 5.77
C ILE A 347 -16.07 0.64 6.43
N ALA A 348 -17.01 1.52 6.08
CA ALA A 348 -18.35 1.52 6.66
C ALA A 348 -19.25 0.37 6.16
N PHE A 349 -19.06 -0.09 4.92
CA PHE A 349 -19.99 -1.02 4.26
C PHE A 349 -19.47 -2.44 4.08
N VAL A 350 -18.17 -2.70 4.22
CA VAL A 350 -17.55 -4.01 3.93
C VAL A 350 -18.17 -5.16 4.71
N ASP A 351 -18.47 -4.95 5.99
CA ASP A 351 -19.03 -5.98 6.84
C ASP A 351 -20.57 -6.12 6.69
N ARG A 352 -21.23 -5.11 6.12
CA ARG A 352 -22.68 -5.10 5.95
C ARG A 352 -23.12 -5.76 4.65
N LEU A 353 -22.45 -5.51 3.54
CA LEU A 353 -22.87 -5.96 2.21
C LEU A 353 -22.28 -7.32 1.82
N GLY A 354 -21.11 -7.70 2.35
CA GLY A 354 -20.37 -8.89 1.95
C GLY A 354 -19.34 -8.59 0.86
N ARG A 355 -18.45 -9.56 0.65
CA ARG A 355 -17.27 -9.35 -0.22
C ARG A 355 -17.68 -9.38 -1.70
N LYS A 356 -18.51 -10.34 -2.11
CA LYS A 356 -18.93 -10.50 -3.50
C LYS A 356 -19.74 -9.33 -4.05
N PRO A 357 -20.84 -8.88 -3.42
CA PRO A 357 -21.64 -7.76 -3.94
C PRO A 357 -20.81 -6.49 -4.13
N ILE A 358 -19.94 -6.16 -3.17
CA ILE A 358 -19.08 -4.99 -3.24
C ILE A 358 -18.11 -5.09 -4.42
N MET A 359 -17.52 -6.26 -4.66
CA MET A 359 -16.60 -6.45 -5.77
C MET A 359 -17.29 -6.35 -7.13
N TYR A 360 -18.52 -6.87 -7.28
CA TYR A 360 -19.26 -6.73 -8.53
C TYR A 360 -19.59 -5.28 -8.86
N THR A 361 -20.15 -4.58 -7.89
CA THR A 361 -20.44 -3.15 -8.06
C THR A 361 -19.17 -2.37 -8.36
N GLY A 362 -18.08 -2.66 -7.64
CA GLY A 362 -16.81 -2.00 -7.85
C GLY A 362 -16.21 -2.22 -9.23
N PHE A 363 -16.12 -3.48 -9.70
CA PHE A 363 -15.60 -3.77 -11.04
C PHE A 363 -16.49 -3.18 -12.14
N THR A 364 -17.82 -3.16 -11.95
CA THR A 364 -18.74 -2.55 -12.90
C THR A 364 -18.50 -1.04 -12.98
N VAL A 365 -18.37 -0.37 -11.83
CA VAL A 365 -18.10 1.07 -11.77
C VAL A 365 -16.71 1.40 -12.34
N MET A 366 -15.67 0.61 -11.99
CA MET A 366 -14.33 0.75 -12.57
C MET A 366 -14.34 0.55 -14.09
N GLY A 367 -14.98 -0.50 -14.56
CA GLY A 367 -15.12 -0.79 -15.99
C GLY A 367 -15.82 0.33 -16.74
N ALA A 368 -16.94 0.82 -16.20
CA ALA A 368 -17.67 1.97 -16.77
C ALA A 368 -16.78 3.22 -16.85
N GLY A 369 -16.06 3.56 -15.78
CA GLY A 369 -15.14 4.70 -15.76
C GLY A 369 -14.05 4.59 -16.82
N MET A 370 -13.37 3.44 -16.93
CA MET A 370 -12.29 3.22 -17.92
C MET A 370 -12.83 3.18 -19.36
N LEU A 371 -13.96 2.53 -19.61
CA LEU A 371 -14.56 2.48 -20.95
C LEU A 371 -15.04 3.88 -21.38
N SER A 372 -15.65 4.64 -20.47
CA SER A 372 -16.05 6.03 -20.73
C SER A 372 -14.84 6.89 -21.06
N LEU A 373 -13.76 6.78 -20.28
CA LEU A 373 -12.52 7.51 -20.51
C LEU A 373 -11.93 7.19 -21.89
N GLY A 374 -11.83 5.90 -22.24
CA GLY A 374 -11.35 5.47 -23.55
C GLY A 374 -12.22 5.96 -24.70
N ALA A 375 -13.56 5.94 -24.54
CA ALA A 375 -14.50 6.48 -25.53
C ALA A 375 -14.36 8.00 -25.72
N ILE A 376 -14.15 8.75 -24.62
CA ILE A 376 -13.95 10.21 -24.66
C ILE A 376 -12.69 10.55 -25.46
N PHE A 377 -11.59 9.82 -25.27
CA PHE A 377 -10.38 10.02 -26.06
C PHE A 377 -10.63 9.80 -27.55
N HIS A 378 -11.37 8.75 -27.93
CA HIS A 378 -11.70 8.50 -29.35
C HIS A 378 -12.69 9.49 -29.97
N LEU A 379 -13.66 9.98 -29.19
CA LEU A 379 -14.74 10.81 -29.72
C LEU A 379 -14.42 12.31 -29.75
N GLY A 380 -13.55 12.77 -28.88
CA GLY A 380 -13.42 14.20 -28.67
C GLY A 380 -12.01 14.76 -28.57
N LEU A 381 -11.02 13.96 -28.18
CA LEU A 381 -9.69 14.45 -27.92
C LEU A 381 -8.69 14.11 -29.04
N ASP A 382 -8.92 13.06 -29.83
CA ASP A 382 -8.10 12.71 -31.00
C ASP A 382 -8.25 13.68 -32.19
N GLY A 383 -9.29 14.54 -32.18
CA GLY A 383 -9.63 15.47 -33.29
C GLY A 383 -9.01 16.86 -33.25
N GLY A 384 -8.15 17.18 -32.28
CA GLY A 384 -7.41 18.44 -32.20
C GLY A 384 -8.21 19.67 -31.76
N ALA A 385 -9.49 19.55 -31.49
CA ALA A 385 -10.29 20.61 -30.86
C ALA A 385 -10.46 20.27 -29.36
N HIS A 386 -9.64 20.86 -28.50
CA HIS A 386 -9.78 20.72 -27.05
C HIS A 386 -11.10 21.36 -26.58
N ASP A 387 -12.17 20.55 -26.57
CA ASP A 387 -13.41 20.95 -25.90
C ASP A 387 -13.28 20.71 -24.40
N MET A 388 -13.30 21.78 -23.62
CA MET A 388 -13.24 21.72 -22.16
C MET A 388 -14.32 20.79 -21.56
N THR A 389 -15.44 20.61 -22.25
CA THR A 389 -16.48 19.65 -21.85
C THR A 389 -15.94 18.23 -21.84
N MET A 390 -15.20 17.83 -22.88
CA MET A 390 -14.58 16.49 -22.94
C MET A 390 -13.50 16.30 -21.87
N SER A 391 -12.72 17.34 -21.57
CA SER A 391 -11.74 17.32 -20.48
C SER A 391 -12.40 17.10 -19.11
N TYR A 392 -13.50 17.78 -18.82
CA TYR A 392 -14.25 17.57 -17.58
C TYR A 392 -14.93 16.20 -17.52
N LEU A 393 -15.42 15.67 -18.63
CA LEU A 393 -15.96 14.32 -18.70
C LEU A 393 -14.86 13.26 -18.48
N ALA A 394 -13.63 13.51 -18.95
CA ALA A 394 -12.48 12.65 -18.69
C ALA A 394 -12.14 12.60 -17.19
N ILE A 395 -12.06 13.75 -16.50
CA ILE A 395 -11.89 13.77 -15.03
C ILE A 395 -13.05 13.04 -14.33
N ALA A 396 -14.29 13.26 -14.73
CA ALA A 396 -15.43 12.58 -14.14
C ALA A 396 -15.33 11.06 -14.29
N SER A 397 -14.86 10.58 -15.43
CA SER A 397 -14.63 9.15 -15.69
C SER A 397 -13.52 8.58 -14.79
N LEU A 398 -12.42 9.32 -14.58
CA LEU A 398 -11.37 8.97 -13.64
C LEU A 398 -11.90 8.90 -12.20
N VAL A 399 -12.70 9.88 -11.78
CA VAL A 399 -13.33 9.91 -10.45
C VAL A 399 -14.25 8.69 -10.25
N ILE A 400 -15.08 8.36 -11.23
CA ILE A 400 -15.94 7.16 -11.20
C ILE A 400 -15.10 5.90 -11.01
N PHE A 401 -14.02 5.75 -11.77
CA PHE A 401 -13.10 4.63 -11.64
C PHE A 401 -12.48 4.55 -10.22
N ILE A 402 -11.98 5.67 -9.68
CA ILE A 402 -11.37 5.73 -8.35
C ILE A 402 -12.36 5.34 -7.25
N ILE A 403 -13.61 5.84 -7.32
CA ILE A 403 -14.67 5.46 -6.38
C ILE A 403 -14.88 3.94 -6.43
N GLY A 404 -15.00 3.38 -7.63
CA GLY A 404 -15.16 1.94 -7.81
C GLY A 404 -14.04 1.14 -7.16
N PHE A 405 -12.78 1.54 -7.35
CA PHE A 405 -11.62 0.87 -6.77
C PHE A 405 -11.56 1.01 -5.24
N ALA A 406 -11.66 2.23 -4.74
CA ALA A 406 -11.48 2.53 -3.32
C ALA A 406 -12.53 1.86 -2.44
N MET A 407 -13.77 1.72 -2.93
CA MET A 407 -14.83 1.02 -2.19
C MET A 407 -14.81 -0.51 -2.38
N SER A 408 -14.01 -1.07 -3.29
CA SER A 408 -14.05 -2.51 -3.59
C SER A 408 -12.68 -3.16 -3.62
N ALA A 409 -12.02 -3.18 -4.79
CA ALA A 409 -10.78 -3.93 -5.02
C ALA A 409 -9.63 -3.51 -4.09
N GLY A 410 -9.59 -2.26 -3.65
CA GLY A 410 -8.59 -1.78 -2.70
C GLY A 410 -8.55 -2.61 -1.42
N PRO A 411 -9.58 -2.55 -0.57
CA PRO A 411 -9.60 -3.26 0.71
C PRO A 411 -10.00 -4.75 0.59
N ILE A 412 -10.98 -5.10 -0.26
CA ILE A 412 -11.61 -6.42 -0.24
C ILE A 412 -10.63 -7.53 -0.65
N ILE A 413 -9.77 -7.30 -1.61
CA ILE A 413 -8.82 -8.31 -2.08
C ILE A 413 -7.85 -8.72 -0.98
N TRP A 414 -7.38 -7.76 -0.17
CA TRP A 414 -6.52 -8.05 0.99
C TRP A 414 -7.25 -8.83 2.08
N ILE A 415 -8.52 -8.48 2.34
CA ILE A 415 -9.37 -9.20 3.29
C ILE A 415 -9.56 -10.65 2.83
N LEU A 416 -9.92 -10.86 1.56
CA LEU A 416 -10.08 -12.19 0.99
C LEU A 416 -8.80 -13.03 1.09
N CYS A 417 -7.63 -12.47 0.78
CA CYS A 417 -6.36 -13.15 0.94
C CYS A 417 -6.11 -13.59 2.39
N ALA A 418 -6.47 -12.76 3.38
CA ALA A 418 -6.34 -13.13 4.78
C ALA A 418 -7.33 -14.22 5.22
N GLU A 419 -8.51 -14.29 4.62
CA GLU A 419 -9.60 -15.20 4.98
C GLU A 419 -9.49 -16.58 4.32
N ILE A 420 -8.91 -16.69 3.10
CA ILE A 420 -8.85 -17.95 2.35
C ILE A 420 -7.67 -18.85 2.73
N PHE A 421 -6.65 -18.32 3.42
CA PHE A 421 -5.48 -19.13 3.78
C PHE A 421 -5.63 -19.80 5.13
N PRO A 422 -5.43 -21.16 5.20
CA PRO A 422 -5.42 -21.91 6.46
C PRO A 422 -4.30 -21.44 7.38
N LEU A 423 -4.53 -21.53 8.70
CA LEU A 423 -3.60 -21.02 9.72
C LEU A 423 -2.17 -21.54 9.55
N ALA A 424 -2.00 -22.85 9.28
CA ALA A 424 -0.69 -23.47 9.14
C ALA A 424 0.11 -23.02 7.89
N GLY A 425 -0.55 -22.38 6.91
CA GLY A 425 0.07 -21.89 5.67
C GLY A 425 -0.13 -20.40 5.40
N ARG A 426 -0.76 -19.67 6.32
CA ARG A 426 -1.19 -18.28 6.11
C ARG A 426 -0.02 -17.34 5.81
N ASP A 427 1.07 -17.45 6.56
CA ASP A 427 2.26 -16.60 6.36
C ASP A 427 2.84 -16.78 4.95
N PHE A 428 2.93 -18.04 4.48
CA PHE A 428 3.38 -18.34 3.13
C PHE A 428 2.41 -17.79 2.07
N GLY A 429 1.10 -17.97 2.27
CA GLY A 429 0.06 -17.48 1.36
C GLY A 429 0.07 -15.95 1.23
N ILE A 430 0.15 -15.25 2.35
CA ILE A 430 0.21 -13.77 2.36
C ILE A 430 1.51 -13.30 1.70
N THR A 431 2.65 -13.93 1.97
CA THR A 431 3.92 -13.57 1.33
C THR A 431 3.85 -13.73 -0.19
N CYS A 432 3.34 -14.87 -0.69
CA CYS A 432 3.16 -15.09 -2.13
C CYS A 432 2.23 -14.05 -2.76
N SER A 433 1.09 -13.77 -2.12
CA SER A 433 0.13 -12.79 -2.58
C SER A 433 0.73 -11.39 -2.61
N THR A 434 1.42 -10.97 -1.56
CA THR A 434 2.05 -9.64 -1.48
C THR A 434 3.18 -9.48 -2.49
N ALA A 435 4.05 -10.49 -2.64
CA ALA A 435 5.11 -10.46 -3.65
C ALA A 435 4.53 -10.37 -5.07
N THR A 436 3.44 -11.09 -5.34
CA THR A 436 2.73 -11.02 -6.63
C THR A 436 2.12 -9.63 -6.85
N ASN A 437 1.53 -9.04 -5.82
CA ASN A 437 0.98 -7.69 -5.89
C ASN A 437 2.03 -6.68 -6.37
N TRP A 438 3.19 -6.65 -5.72
CA TRP A 438 4.28 -5.76 -6.07
C TRP A 438 4.87 -6.07 -7.47
N THR A 439 4.98 -7.35 -7.83
CA THR A 439 5.45 -7.75 -9.18
C THR A 439 4.47 -7.29 -10.26
N ALA A 440 3.17 -7.51 -10.08
CA ALA A 440 2.14 -7.07 -11.02
C ALA A 440 2.11 -5.53 -11.11
N ASN A 441 2.25 -4.84 -9.97
CA ASN A 441 2.35 -3.39 -9.92
C ASN A 441 3.57 -2.88 -10.71
N ALA A 442 4.74 -3.52 -10.54
CA ALA A 442 5.95 -3.17 -11.29
C ALA A 442 5.76 -3.34 -12.81
N ILE A 443 5.11 -4.43 -13.24
CA ILE A 443 4.81 -4.67 -14.65
C ILE A 443 3.88 -3.57 -15.18
N VAL A 444 2.81 -3.25 -14.48
CA VAL A 444 1.86 -2.20 -14.87
C VAL A 444 2.55 -0.83 -14.93
N GLY A 445 3.37 -0.50 -13.93
CA GLY A 445 4.08 0.77 -13.87
C GLY A 445 5.13 0.95 -14.96
N MET A 446 5.78 -0.15 -15.42
CA MET A 446 6.82 -0.11 -16.46
C MET A 446 6.30 -0.26 -17.90
N THR A 447 4.99 -0.42 -18.09
CA THR A 447 4.41 -0.66 -19.43
C THR A 447 3.40 0.40 -19.85
N PHE A 448 2.95 1.24 -18.93
CA PHE A 448 1.83 2.14 -19.21
C PHE A 448 2.13 3.24 -20.23
N LEU A 449 3.24 3.97 -20.08
CA LEU A 449 3.60 5.03 -21.04
C LEU A 449 3.89 4.42 -22.40
N THR A 450 4.55 3.26 -22.44
CA THR A 450 4.76 2.49 -23.66
C THR A 450 3.43 2.13 -24.32
N MET A 451 2.42 1.67 -23.55
CA MET A 451 1.08 1.40 -24.08
C MET A 451 0.40 2.68 -24.56
N LEU A 452 0.52 3.77 -23.82
CA LEU A 452 -0.06 5.07 -24.17
C LEU A 452 0.48 5.55 -25.52
N ASN A 453 1.80 5.41 -25.74
CA ASN A 453 2.48 5.84 -26.98
C ASN A 453 2.21 4.89 -28.17
N THR A 454 2.05 3.59 -27.93
CA THR A 454 1.90 2.59 -29.01
C THR A 454 0.45 2.33 -29.40
N LEU A 455 -0.45 2.27 -28.43
CA LEU A 455 -1.88 2.01 -28.66
C LEU A 455 -2.71 3.29 -28.76
N GLY A 456 -2.16 4.40 -28.28
CA GLY A 456 -2.89 5.64 -28.03
C GLY A 456 -3.70 5.64 -26.73
N PRO A 457 -4.07 6.83 -26.21
CA PRO A 457 -4.80 6.97 -24.94
C PRO A 457 -6.15 6.22 -24.96
N GLY A 458 -6.93 6.39 -26.04
CA GLY A 458 -8.25 5.77 -26.19
C GLY A 458 -8.20 4.26 -26.03
N ASN A 459 -7.36 3.57 -26.83
CA ASN A 459 -7.27 2.11 -26.80
C ASN A 459 -6.69 1.59 -25.48
N THR A 460 -5.75 2.33 -24.86
CA THR A 460 -5.15 1.96 -23.59
C THR A 460 -6.22 1.90 -22.50
N PHE A 461 -7.06 2.91 -22.37
CA PHE A 461 -8.14 2.92 -21.37
C PHE A 461 -9.28 1.94 -21.71
N LEU A 462 -9.60 1.73 -22.99
CA LEU A 462 -10.54 0.68 -23.39
C LEU A 462 -10.04 -0.71 -23.00
N LEU A 463 -8.74 -0.98 -23.12
CA LEU A 463 -8.15 -2.25 -22.69
C LEU A 463 -8.31 -2.45 -21.18
N TYR A 464 -8.01 -1.44 -20.35
CA TYR A 464 -8.25 -1.52 -18.90
C TYR A 464 -9.73 -1.71 -18.57
N GLY A 465 -10.63 -1.05 -19.30
CA GLY A 465 -12.06 -1.24 -19.16
C GLY A 465 -12.51 -2.67 -19.47
N ALA A 466 -12.01 -3.23 -20.57
CA ALA A 466 -12.28 -4.61 -20.98
C ALA A 466 -11.73 -5.62 -19.93
N LEU A 467 -10.53 -5.39 -19.39
CA LEU A 467 -9.99 -6.22 -18.32
C LEU A 467 -10.88 -6.21 -17.07
N ASN A 468 -11.38 -5.04 -16.65
CA ASN A 468 -12.32 -4.95 -15.53
C ASN A 468 -13.60 -5.76 -15.79
N ALA A 469 -14.14 -5.77 -17.03
CA ALA A 469 -15.28 -6.59 -17.40
C ALA A 469 -14.96 -8.09 -17.32
N VAL A 470 -13.78 -8.52 -17.79
CA VAL A 470 -13.31 -9.92 -17.64
C VAL A 470 -13.18 -10.30 -16.18
N PHE A 471 -12.70 -9.41 -15.33
CA PHE A 471 -12.51 -9.67 -13.89
C PHE A 471 -13.86 -9.90 -13.18
N ILE A 472 -14.96 -9.29 -13.62
CA ILE A 472 -16.30 -9.61 -13.10
C ILE A 472 -16.58 -11.10 -13.31
N VAL A 473 -16.34 -11.62 -14.52
CA VAL A 473 -16.59 -13.02 -14.86
C VAL A 473 -15.72 -13.96 -14.04
N VAL A 474 -14.42 -13.65 -13.92
CA VAL A 474 -13.48 -14.45 -13.13
C VAL A 474 -13.88 -14.48 -11.65
N PHE A 475 -14.28 -13.33 -11.12
CA PHE A 475 -14.71 -13.20 -9.73
C PHE A 475 -15.98 -14.00 -9.45
N LEU A 476 -16.97 -13.97 -10.37
CA LEU A 476 -18.19 -14.77 -10.31
C LEU A 476 -17.90 -16.27 -10.24
N ALA A 477 -16.95 -16.71 -11.05
CA ALA A 477 -16.65 -18.13 -11.23
C ALA A 477 -15.85 -18.74 -10.06
N LEU A 478 -14.88 -17.99 -9.49
CA LEU A 478 -13.85 -18.57 -8.64
C LEU A 478 -13.88 -18.10 -7.18
N VAL A 479 -14.33 -16.86 -6.90
CA VAL A 479 -14.18 -16.27 -5.57
C VAL A 479 -15.32 -16.68 -4.63
N PRO A 480 -15.01 -17.12 -3.39
CA PRO A 480 -16.03 -17.42 -2.38
C PRO A 480 -16.64 -16.13 -1.78
N GLU A 481 -17.86 -16.25 -1.23
CA GLU A 481 -18.37 -15.27 -0.26
C GLU A 481 -17.95 -15.73 1.15
N THR A 482 -17.21 -14.93 1.85
CA THR A 482 -16.65 -15.29 3.15
C THR A 482 -17.34 -14.62 4.34
N LYS A 483 -18.32 -13.73 4.06
CA LYS A 483 -19.04 -13.00 5.10
C LYS A 483 -19.74 -13.95 6.08
N GLY A 484 -19.48 -13.75 7.38
CA GLY A 484 -20.15 -14.49 8.44
C GLY A 484 -19.74 -15.95 8.61
N VAL A 485 -18.69 -16.40 7.91
CA VAL A 485 -18.14 -17.75 8.02
C VAL A 485 -16.86 -17.70 8.84
N SER A 486 -16.72 -18.59 9.85
CA SER A 486 -15.49 -18.65 10.64
C SER A 486 -14.30 -19.15 9.81
N LEU A 487 -13.11 -18.67 10.14
CA LEU A 487 -11.88 -19.06 9.43
C LEU A 487 -11.62 -20.56 9.51
N GLU A 488 -11.96 -21.20 10.63
CA GLU A 488 -11.83 -22.65 10.86
C GLU A 488 -12.78 -23.43 9.93
N SER A 489 -14.00 -22.91 9.70
CA SER A 489 -14.95 -23.52 8.77
C SER A 489 -14.45 -23.45 7.33
N ILE A 490 -13.90 -22.27 6.91
CA ILE A 490 -13.31 -22.07 5.60
C ILE A 490 -12.12 -23.03 5.42
N GLU A 491 -11.21 -23.12 6.40
CA GLU A 491 -10.07 -24.02 6.39
C GLU A 491 -10.49 -25.49 6.26
N LYS A 492 -11.44 -25.93 7.07
CA LYS A 492 -11.96 -27.30 7.03
C LYS A 492 -12.54 -27.66 5.66
N LYS A 493 -13.34 -26.79 5.07
CA LYS A 493 -13.94 -27.00 3.74
C LYS A 493 -12.88 -26.98 2.63
N LEU A 494 -11.94 -26.03 2.70
CA LEU A 494 -10.84 -25.94 1.74
C LEU A 494 -9.99 -27.22 1.75
N LEU A 495 -9.51 -27.64 2.92
CA LEU A 495 -8.67 -28.82 3.06
C LEU A 495 -9.43 -30.11 2.75
N GLY A 496 -10.75 -30.15 3.00
CA GLY A 496 -11.66 -31.20 2.63
C GLY A 496 -11.97 -31.32 1.13
N GLY A 497 -11.44 -30.41 0.29
CA GLY A 497 -11.55 -30.48 -1.17
C GLY A 497 -12.80 -29.82 -1.76
N ALA A 498 -13.54 -29.02 -1.01
CA ALA A 498 -14.68 -28.26 -1.53
C ALA A 498 -14.27 -27.33 -2.70
N ARG A 499 -15.20 -26.99 -3.57
CA ARG A 499 -14.94 -26.01 -4.65
C ARG A 499 -14.67 -24.64 -4.03
N LEU A 500 -13.70 -23.89 -4.60
CA LEU A 500 -13.29 -22.58 -4.04
C LEU A 500 -14.49 -21.65 -3.79
N ARG A 501 -15.43 -21.55 -4.74
CA ARG A 501 -16.63 -20.71 -4.60
C ARG A 501 -17.59 -21.14 -3.48
N GLU A 502 -17.42 -22.34 -2.91
CA GLU A 502 -18.32 -22.98 -1.93
C GLU A 502 -17.74 -23.01 -0.51
N ILE A 503 -16.44 -22.67 -0.35
CA ILE A 503 -15.79 -22.73 0.98
C ILE A 503 -16.36 -21.71 1.96
N GLY A 504 -17.04 -20.68 1.47
CA GLY A 504 -17.69 -19.66 2.27
C GLY A 504 -19.22 -19.85 2.46
N LYS A 505 -19.78 -21.01 2.06
CA LYS A 505 -21.20 -21.30 2.22
C LYS A 505 -21.48 -22.11 3.48
#